data_f605b33e0ed0959a91f5b86bb832ff07
#
_entry.id   f605b33e0ed0959a91f5b86bb832ff07
#
_cell.length_a   1.000
_cell.length_b   1.000
_cell.length_c   1.000
_cell.angle_alpha   90.00
_cell.angle_beta   90.00
_cell.angle_gamma   90.00
#
_symmetry.space_group_name_H-M   'P 1'
#
loop_
_entity.id
_entity.type
_entity.pdbx_description
1 polymer ?
#
loop_
_entity_poly.entity_id
_entity_poly.type
_entity_poly.pdbx_seq_one_letter_code
_entity_poly.pdbx_strand_id
1 'polypeptide(L)'
;MAMIAITGAMRFSLSDSLEIHANLLPGPLLVQHILHKPLLCISTLPNHHPLNAITTHIAKCGPVRCHKTALHHLLQNLAVNPLMMETIHPRPVHPVSSTPFNTSIAASKEAAIADFHCCTSRTMIFTDSSSTNGKVGAAASLYVDFSHVATLWYHLGKDTEHTVFEAEAVGLILAARLLLSRNKATFPATIFVDNQAVIRSGAHPTAKPSHYLLLHFRKLV
;
A
#
# COMPACT_ATOMS: atom_id res chain seq x y z
N MET A 1 -7.46 -8.14 39.22
CA MET A 1 -6.84 -7.48 40.39
C MET A 1 -6.49 -6.02 40.09
N ALA A 2 -5.75 -5.72 39.03
CA ALA A 2 -5.38 -4.31 38.70
C ALA A 2 -6.58 -3.36 38.54
N MET A 3 -7.64 -3.76 37.85
CA MET A 3 -8.84 -2.95 37.64
C MET A 3 -9.55 -2.58 38.96
N ILE A 4 -9.60 -3.49 39.91
CA ILE A 4 -10.18 -3.21 41.26
C ILE A 4 -9.34 -2.13 41.97
N ALA A 5 -8.03 -2.19 41.85
CA ALA A 5 -7.15 -1.20 42.47
C ALA A 5 -7.27 0.18 41.79
N ILE A 6 -7.49 0.23 40.48
CA ILE A 6 -7.63 1.49 39.75
C ILE A 6 -9.02 2.13 39.98
N THR A 7 -10.08 1.33 39.99
CA THR A 7 -11.45 1.86 40.11
C THR A 7 -11.94 1.99 41.56
N GLY A 8 -11.25 1.40 42.52
CA GLY A 8 -11.71 1.32 43.92
C GLY A 8 -12.95 0.45 44.12
N ALA A 9 -13.30 -0.36 43.13
CA ALA A 9 -14.50 -1.15 43.12
C ALA A 9 -14.41 -2.36 44.07
N MET A 10 -15.58 -2.91 44.45
CA MET A 10 -15.65 -4.09 45.28
C MET A 10 -15.17 -5.35 44.55
N ARG A 11 -14.63 -6.33 45.28
CA ARG A 11 -14.02 -7.53 44.74
C ARG A 11 -14.97 -8.45 43.92
N PHE A 12 -16.28 -8.28 44.11
CA PHE A 12 -17.33 -9.01 43.41
C PHE A 12 -17.97 -8.23 42.26
N SER A 13 -17.44 -7.03 41.92
CA SER A 13 -17.91 -6.27 40.76
C SER A 13 -17.62 -7.01 39.49
N LEU A 14 -18.56 -6.95 38.52
CA LEU A 14 -18.43 -7.59 37.22
C LEU A 14 -17.22 -7.01 36.46
N SER A 15 -16.41 -7.88 35.87
CA SER A 15 -15.20 -7.49 35.14
C SER A 15 -15.49 -6.51 34.02
N ASP A 16 -16.57 -6.72 33.25
CA ASP A 16 -16.96 -5.90 32.12
C ASP A 16 -17.31 -4.46 32.56
N SER A 17 -18.00 -4.34 33.71
CA SER A 17 -18.29 -3.02 34.30
C SER A 17 -17.01 -2.31 34.76
N LEU A 18 -16.06 -3.04 35.33
CA LEU A 18 -14.76 -2.48 35.74
C LEU A 18 -13.91 -2.03 34.55
N GLU A 19 -13.95 -2.78 33.45
CA GLU A 19 -13.25 -2.42 32.21
C GLU A 19 -13.79 -1.10 31.65
N ILE A 20 -15.11 -0.94 31.62
CA ILE A 20 -15.78 0.30 31.17
C ILE A 20 -15.41 1.48 32.09
N HIS A 21 -15.51 1.31 33.40
CA HIS A 21 -15.16 2.37 34.37
C HIS A 21 -13.68 2.76 34.33
N ALA A 22 -12.78 1.80 34.05
CA ALA A 22 -11.37 2.05 33.89
C ALA A 22 -11.01 2.62 32.50
N ASN A 23 -12.00 2.83 31.63
CA ASN A 23 -11.81 3.23 30.21
C ASN A 23 -10.85 2.29 29.46
N LEU A 24 -10.98 1.01 29.71
CA LEU A 24 -10.21 -0.04 29.06
C LEU A 24 -11.07 -0.76 28.03
N LEU A 25 -10.45 -1.19 26.95
CA LEU A 25 -11.10 -2.06 26.00
C LEU A 25 -11.39 -3.42 26.67
N PRO A 26 -12.58 -4.05 26.45
CA PRO A 26 -12.86 -5.38 26.95
C PRO A 26 -11.73 -6.37 26.65
N GLY A 27 -11.34 -7.17 27.67
CA GLY A 27 -10.15 -8.04 27.59
C GLY A 27 -10.04 -8.85 26.30
N PRO A 28 -11.11 -9.55 25.84
CA PRO A 28 -11.09 -10.28 24.56
C PRO A 28 -10.80 -9.39 23.35
N LEU A 29 -11.37 -8.19 23.30
CA LEU A 29 -11.15 -7.22 22.22
C LEU A 29 -9.74 -6.64 22.27
N LEU A 30 -9.22 -6.37 23.45
CA LEU A 30 -7.83 -5.91 23.66
C LEU A 30 -6.83 -6.98 23.13
N VAL A 31 -7.06 -8.23 23.48
CA VAL A 31 -6.23 -9.35 23.00
C VAL A 31 -6.29 -9.47 21.48
N GLN A 32 -7.48 -9.40 20.88
CA GLN A 32 -7.63 -9.40 19.42
C GLN A 32 -6.89 -8.22 18.78
N HIS A 33 -7.02 -7.02 19.32
CA HIS A 33 -6.34 -5.82 18.83
C HIS A 33 -4.82 -5.97 18.87
N ILE A 34 -4.27 -6.48 19.98
CA ILE A 34 -2.83 -6.71 20.14
C ILE A 34 -2.32 -7.79 19.18
N LEU A 35 -3.07 -8.86 18.98
CA LEU A 35 -2.65 -10.00 18.15
C LEU A 35 -2.82 -9.77 16.65
N HIS A 36 -3.70 -8.86 16.25
CA HIS A 36 -3.99 -8.60 14.83
C HIS A 36 -2.74 -8.12 14.07
N LYS A 37 -2.02 -7.14 14.61
CA LYS A 37 -0.81 -6.60 13.97
C LYS A 37 0.30 -7.64 13.79
N PRO A 38 0.73 -8.42 14.81
CA PRO A 38 1.70 -9.50 14.63
C PRO A 38 1.24 -10.57 13.64
N LEU A 39 -0.06 -10.92 13.64
CA LEU A 39 -0.60 -11.89 12.71
C LEU A 39 -0.49 -11.40 11.26
N LEU A 40 -0.84 -10.15 10.99
CA LEU A 40 -0.64 -9.54 9.67
C LEU A 40 0.84 -9.56 9.28
N CYS A 41 1.74 -9.17 10.19
CA CYS A 41 3.18 -9.21 9.91
C CYS A 41 3.68 -10.61 9.55
N ILE A 42 3.21 -11.65 10.25
CA ILE A 42 3.59 -13.04 9.95
C ILE A 42 2.99 -13.50 8.61
N SER A 43 1.76 -13.10 8.31
CA SER A 43 1.05 -13.48 7.08
C SER A 43 1.61 -12.82 5.82
N THR A 44 2.29 -11.67 5.96
CA THR A 44 2.93 -10.94 4.84
C THR A 44 4.42 -11.26 4.64
N LEU A 45 4.97 -12.23 5.38
CA LEU A 45 6.37 -12.64 5.26
C LEU A 45 6.68 -13.19 3.86
N PRO A 46 7.88 -12.93 3.33
CA PRO A 46 8.28 -13.40 2.01
C PRO A 46 8.43 -14.93 1.97
N ASN A 47 8.27 -15.52 0.78
CA ASN A 47 8.23 -16.96 0.57
C ASN A 47 9.48 -17.73 1.07
N HIS A 48 10.63 -17.05 1.16
CA HIS A 48 11.85 -17.65 1.67
C HIS A 48 11.94 -17.63 3.21
N HIS A 49 11.00 -16.97 3.89
CA HIS A 49 10.98 -16.94 5.35
C HIS A 49 10.39 -18.24 5.91
N PRO A 50 11.02 -18.92 6.91
CA PRO A 50 10.55 -20.20 7.43
C PRO A 50 9.08 -20.19 7.90
N LEU A 51 8.62 -19.12 8.53
CA LEU A 51 7.24 -18.98 8.98
C LEU A 51 6.23 -18.85 7.83
N ASN A 52 6.62 -18.37 6.65
CA ASN A 52 5.72 -18.29 5.50
C ASN A 52 5.24 -19.68 5.07
N ALA A 53 6.14 -20.68 5.03
CA ALA A 53 5.77 -22.06 4.72
C ALA A 53 4.72 -22.62 5.69
N ILE A 54 4.85 -22.30 7.00
CA ILE A 54 3.92 -22.74 8.04
C ILE A 54 2.55 -22.05 7.87
N THR A 55 2.53 -20.73 7.71
CA THR A 55 1.28 -19.96 7.55
C THR A 55 0.53 -20.36 6.28
N THR A 56 1.25 -20.53 5.17
CA THR A 56 0.70 -20.99 3.89
C THR A 56 0.14 -22.41 3.99
N HIS A 57 0.85 -23.32 4.67
CA HIS A 57 0.37 -24.68 4.91
C HIS A 57 -0.93 -24.69 5.71
N ILE A 58 -0.98 -23.94 6.80
CA ILE A 58 -2.18 -23.79 7.63
C ILE A 58 -3.36 -23.26 6.81
N ALA A 59 -3.13 -22.24 5.99
CA ALA A 59 -4.19 -21.64 5.16
C ALA A 59 -4.73 -22.61 4.10
N LYS A 60 -3.88 -23.48 3.54
CA LYS A 60 -4.27 -24.49 2.54
C LYS A 60 -4.99 -25.70 3.14
N CYS A 61 -4.60 -26.13 4.35
CA CYS A 61 -5.16 -27.34 4.96
C CYS A 61 -6.60 -27.18 5.48
N GLY A 62 -7.12 -25.95 5.53
CA GLY A 62 -8.47 -25.68 6.05
C GLY A 62 -8.65 -26.06 7.53
N PRO A 63 -9.87 -26.21 8.01
CA PRO A 63 -10.14 -26.56 9.40
C PRO A 63 -9.71 -28.01 9.69
N VAL A 64 -8.51 -28.18 10.22
CA VAL A 64 -7.99 -29.47 10.62
C VAL A 64 -8.77 -29.98 11.82
N ARG A 65 -9.25 -31.24 11.75
CA ARG A 65 -10.03 -31.87 12.82
C ARG A 65 -9.19 -32.21 14.07
N CYS A 66 -7.86 -32.35 13.92
CA CYS A 66 -6.94 -32.73 14.99
C CYS A 66 -5.81 -31.69 15.15
N HIS A 67 -5.42 -31.41 16.40
CA HIS A 67 -4.25 -30.61 16.79
C HIS A 67 -4.15 -29.22 16.15
N LYS A 68 -5.11 -28.37 16.46
CA LYS A 68 -5.00 -26.93 16.09
C LYS A 68 -3.93 -26.24 16.93
N THR A 69 -2.96 -25.64 16.28
CA THR A 69 -1.99 -24.77 16.96
C THR A 69 -2.61 -23.40 17.25
N ALA A 70 -1.98 -22.62 18.14
CA ALA A 70 -2.41 -21.24 18.41
C ALA A 70 -2.53 -20.40 17.13
N LEU A 71 -1.67 -20.61 16.15
CA LEU A 71 -1.70 -19.90 14.88
C LEU A 71 -2.95 -20.23 14.04
N HIS A 72 -3.42 -21.48 14.04
CA HIS A 72 -4.70 -21.83 13.39
C HIS A 72 -5.87 -21.06 14.01
N HIS A 73 -5.92 -21.00 15.35
CA HIS A 73 -6.98 -20.27 16.05
C HIS A 73 -6.91 -18.77 15.75
N LEU A 74 -5.72 -18.18 15.71
CA LEU A 74 -5.56 -16.76 15.40
C LEU A 74 -6.00 -16.42 13.97
N LEU A 75 -5.58 -17.19 12.98
CA LEU A 75 -5.99 -17.00 11.58
C LEU A 75 -7.50 -17.13 11.41
N GLN A 76 -8.13 -18.10 12.09
CA GLN A 76 -9.58 -18.28 12.04
C GLN A 76 -10.35 -17.18 12.78
N ASN A 77 -9.96 -16.86 14.01
CA ASN A 77 -10.67 -15.88 14.84
C ASN A 77 -10.59 -14.46 14.32
N LEU A 78 -9.47 -14.11 13.67
CA LEU A 78 -9.26 -12.79 13.07
C LEU A 78 -9.58 -12.73 11.57
N ALA A 79 -10.12 -13.83 11.01
CA ALA A 79 -10.48 -13.97 9.60
C ALA A 79 -9.34 -13.58 8.62
N VAL A 80 -8.09 -13.82 9.00
CA VAL A 80 -6.92 -13.52 8.17
C VAL A 80 -6.60 -14.71 7.27
N ASN A 81 -6.60 -14.49 5.96
CA ASN A 81 -6.19 -15.48 4.97
C ASN A 81 -4.83 -15.09 4.35
N PRO A 82 -3.72 -15.77 4.73
CA PRO A 82 -2.39 -15.45 4.20
C PRO A 82 -2.27 -15.59 2.68
N LEU A 83 -3.10 -16.41 2.04
CA LEU A 83 -3.08 -16.62 0.58
C LEU A 83 -3.65 -15.44 -0.20
N MET A 84 -4.44 -14.58 0.48
CA MET A 84 -5.05 -13.39 -0.11
C MET A 84 -4.31 -12.11 0.25
N MET A 85 -3.14 -12.23 0.90
CA MET A 85 -2.36 -11.08 1.35
C MET A 85 -1.14 -10.85 0.48
N GLU A 86 -0.83 -9.59 0.25
CA GLU A 86 0.39 -9.17 -0.41
C GLU A 86 1.62 -9.58 0.43
N THR A 87 2.58 -10.24 -0.20
CA THR A 87 3.86 -10.57 0.43
C THR A 87 4.81 -9.38 0.30
N ILE A 88 5.23 -8.83 1.43
CA ILE A 88 6.19 -7.72 1.47
C ILE A 88 7.60 -8.31 1.45
N HIS A 89 8.31 -8.13 0.35
CA HIS A 89 9.72 -8.49 0.25
C HIS A 89 10.58 -7.35 0.83
N PRO A 90 11.24 -7.54 1.98
CA PRO A 90 12.22 -6.59 2.46
C PRO A 90 13.37 -6.56 1.44
N ARG A 91 13.53 -5.44 0.73
CA ARG A 91 14.74 -5.22 -0.05
C ARG A 91 15.79 -4.61 0.86
N PRO A 92 17.03 -5.13 0.82
CA PRO A 92 18.15 -4.36 1.31
C PRO A 92 18.22 -3.11 0.42
N VAL A 93 17.75 -1.98 0.94
CA VAL A 93 17.95 -0.70 0.28
C VAL A 93 19.41 -0.39 0.45
N HIS A 94 20.20 -0.57 -0.60
CA HIS A 94 21.58 -0.13 -0.59
C HIS A 94 21.57 1.40 -0.37
N PRO A 95 22.35 1.95 0.59
CA PRO A 95 22.35 3.39 0.88
C PRO A 95 22.64 4.28 -0.32
N VAL A 96 23.24 3.73 -1.37
CA VAL A 96 23.66 4.38 -2.62
C VAL A 96 22.67 4.15 -3.77
N SER A 97 21.51 3.55 -3.53
CA SER A 97 20.49 3.44 -4.59
C SER A 97 19.93 4.81 -4.93
N SER A 98 20.67 5.56 -5.76
CA SER A 98 20.17 6.78 -6.38
C SER A 98 18.94 6.45 -7.22
N THR A 99 17.92 7.27 -7.10
CA THR A 99 16.77 7.19 -8.00
C THR A 99 17.23 7.56 -9.41
N PRO A 100 16.84 6.81 -10.46
CA PRO A 100 17.18 7.17 -11.84
C PRO A 100 16.45 8.42 -12.34
N PHE A 101 15.64 9.04 -11.49
CA PHE A 101 14.84 10.23 -11.78
C PHE A 101 14.86 11.22 -10.62
N ASN A 102 14.63 12.49 -10.94
CA ASN A 102 14.46 13.55 -9.95
C ASN A 102 12.98 13.72 -9.62
N THR A 103 12.67 14.06 -8.37
CA THR A 103 11.32 14.37 -7.93
C THR A 103 11.25 15.77 -7.36
N SER A 104 10.20 16.51 -7.71
CA SER A 104 9.86 17.80 -7.13
C SER A 104 8.41 17.78 -6.66
N ILE A 105 8.14 18.33 -5.49
CA ILE A 105 6.79 18.49 -4.94
C ILE A 105 6.60 19.97 -4.66
N ALA A 106 5.70 20.59 -5.41
CA ALA A 106 5.35 21.97 -5.22
C ALA A 106 4.73 22.23 -3.82
N ALA A 107 5.08 23.36 -3.22
CA ALA A 107 4.58 23.74 -1.90
C ALA A 107 3.11 24.20 -1.92
N SER A 108 2.63 24.70 -3.05
CA SER A 108 1.25 25.16 -3.26
C SER A 108 0.78 24.89 -4.69
N LYS A 109 -0.51 25.07 -4.93
CA LYS A 109 -1.11 24.93 -6.26
C LYS A 109 -0.53 25.97 -7.25
N GLU A 110 -0.32 27.19 -6.78
CA GLU A 110 0.25 28.28 -7.57
C GLU A 110 1.70 27.96 -7.97
N ALA A 111 2.48 27.40 -7.04
CA ALA A 111 3.83 26.93 -7.31
C ALA A 111 3.83 25.78 -8.32
N ALA A 112 2.89 24.82 -8.23
CA ALA A 112 2.77 23.75 -9.21
C ALA A 112 2.44 24.23 -10.61
N ILE A 113 1.58 25.25 -10.73
CA ILE A 113 1.25 25.89 -12.00
C ILE A 113 2.48 26.63 -12.57
N ALA A 114 3.22 27.32 -11.72
CA ALA A 114 4.45 28.00 -12.13
C ALA A 114 5.51 26.99 -12.61
N ASP A 115 5.72 25.89 -11.88
CA ASP A 115 6.63 24.81 -12.26
C ASP A 115 6.23 24.19 -13.60
N PHE A 116 4.93 24.01 -13.84
CA PHE A 116 4.43 23.51 -15.13
C PHE A 116 4.76 24.48 -16.27
N HIS A 117 4.54 25.78 -16.10
CA HIS A 117 4.85 26.78 -17.12
C HIS A 117 6.36 26.95 -17.38
N CYS A 118 7.19 26.69 -16.36
CA CYS A 118 8.65 26.69 -16.49
C CYS A 118 9.21 25.37 -17.03
N CYS A 119 8.38 24.35 -17.21
CA CYS A 119 8.84 23.05 -17.71
C CYS A 119 9.28 23.14 -19.17
N THR A 120 10.54 22.84 -19.41
CA THR A 120 11.16 22.87 -20.75
C THR A 120 11.19 21.51 -21.44
N SER A 121 10.65 20.46 -20.78
CA SER A 121 10.62 19.12 -21.32
C SER A 121 9.70 19.04 -22.54
N ARG A 122 10.21 18.56 -23.66
CA ARG A 122 9.40 18.32 -24.86
C ARG A 122 8.43 17.16 -24.72
N THR A 123 8.79 16.18 -23.85
CA THR A 123 7.96 15.03 -23.53
C THR A 123 7.34 15.20 -22.15
N MET A 124 6.03 15.27 -22.09
CA MET A 124 5.25 15.41 -20.86
C MET A 124 4.22 14.30 -20.76
N ILE A 125 4.06 13.76 -19.57
CA ILE A 125 3.04 12.74 -19.28
C ILE A 125 2.23 13.18 -18.07
N PHE A 126 0.92 13.10 -18.20
CA PHE A 126 -0.02 13.37 -17.12
C PHE A 126 -0.62 12.06 -16.67
N THR A 127 -0.60 11.80 -15.37
CA THR A 127 -1.26 10.63 -14.77
C THR A 127 -2.43 11.08 -13.93
N ASP A 128 -3.48 10.30 -13.94
CA ASP A 128 -4.70 10.53 -13.17
C ASP A 128 -5.30 9.21 -12.73
N SER A 129 -5.99 9.22 -11.60
CA SER A 129 -6.78 8.09 -11.12
C SER A 129 -8.21 8.50 -10.82
N SER A 130 -9.11 7.58 -10.95
CA SER A 130 -10.53 7.83 -10.64
C SER A 130 -11.13 6.67 -9.87
N SER A 131 -12.02 7.00 -8.94
CA SER A 131 -12.91 6.04 -8.30
C SER A 131 -14.35 6.49 -8.54
N THR A 132 -15.07 5.75 -9.37
CA THR A 132 -16.45 6.11 -9.76
C THR A 132 -17.30 4.84 -9.81
N ASN A 133 -18.51 4.93 -9.24
CA ASN A 133 -19.49 3.81 -9.22
C ASN A 133 -18.90 2.51 -8.64
N GLY A 134 -18.13 2.61 -7.56
CA GLY A 134 -17.52 1.45 -6.89
C GLY A 134 -16.40 0.78 -7.69
N LYS A 135 -15.81 1.48 -8.66
CA LYS A 135 -14.71 0.97 -9.50
C LYS A 135 -13.55 1.94 -9.49
N VAL A 136 -12.33 1.40 -9.51
CA VAL A 136 -11.08 2.15 -9.49
C VAL A 136 -10.34 1.97 -10.81
N GLY A 137 -9.84 3.07 -11.35
CA GLY A 137 -9.10 3.09 -12.61
C GLY A 137 -7.95 4.08 -12.62
N ALA A 138 -7.00 3.88 -13.50
CA ALA A 138 -5.85 4.75 -13.72
C ALA A 138 -5.67 5.05 -15.20
N ALA A 139 -5.14 6.23 -15.51
CA ALA A 139 -4.82 6.67 -16.86
C ALA A 139 -3.47 7.39 -16.90
N ALA A 140 -2.81 7.34 -18.05
CA ALA A 140 -1.65 8.16 -18.36
C ALA A 140 -1.74 8.65 -19.80
N SER A 141 -1.49 9.96 -20.02
CA SER A 141 -1.55 10.62 -21.32
C SER A 141 -0.21 11.23 -21.67
N LEU A 142 0.33 10.87 -22.82
CA LEU A 142 1.62 11.34 -23.34
C LEU A 142 1.43 12.49 -24.30
N TYR A 143 2.19 13.54 -24.10
CA TYR A 143 2.32 14.71 -24.97
C TYR A 143 3.78 14.88 -25.41
N VAL A 144 3.97 15.20 -26.69
CA VAL A 144 5.28 15.58 -27.23
C VAL A 144 5.09 16.91 -27.96
N ASP A 145 5.91 17.89 -27.64
CA ASP A 145 5.80 19.26 -28.15
C ASP A 145 4.35 19.82 -28.04
N PHE A 146 3.74 19.63 -26.87
CA PHE A 146 2.35 20.00 -26.54
C PHE A 146 1.26 19.32 -27.39
N SER A 147 1.63 18.34 -28.24
CA SER A 147 0.69 17.57 -29.03
C SER A 147 0.41 16.24 -28.37
N HIS A 148 -0.86 15.89 -28.19
CA HIS A 148 -1.27 14.60 -27.66
C HIS A 148 -0.84 13.46 -28.58
N VAL A 149 -0.17 12.45 -28.05
CA VAL A 149 0.38 11.33 -28.83
C VAL A 149 -0.34 10.04 -28.52
N ALA A 150 -0.58 9.73 -27.26
CA ALA A 150 -1.22 8.49 -26.83
C ALA A 150 -1.74 8.57 -25.40
N THR A 151 -2.75 7.78 -25.11
CA THR A 151 -3.25 7.55 -23.75
C THR A 151 -3.31 6.05 -23.51
N LEU A 152 -2.88 5.64 -22.30
CA LEU A 152 -3.14 4.31 -21.75
C LEU A 152 -4.05 4.48 -20.54
N TRP A 153 -4.92 3.50 -20.36
CA TRP A 153 -5.80 3.41 -19.21
C TRP A 153 -5.87 1.96 -18.73
N TYR A 154 -6.13 1.79 -17.44
CA TYR A 154 -6.25 0.49 -16.81
C TYR A 154 -7.35 0.51 -15.75
N HIS A 155 -8.22 -0.48 -15.80
CA HIS A 155 -9.25 -0.70 -14.79
C HIS A 155 -8.70 -1.68 -13.74
N LEU A 156 -8.55 -1.23 -12.49
CA LEU A 156 -8.00 -2.04 -11.41
C LEU A 156 -9.02 -3.06 -10.89
N GLY A 157 -10.25 -2.62 -10.65
CA GLY A 157 -11.29 -3.45 -10.06
C GLY A 157 -12.25 -2.64 -9.18
N LYS A 158 -12.77 -3.27 -8.13
CA LYS A 158 -13.69 -2.64 -7.18
C LYS A 158 -12.94 -1.79 -6.16
N ASP A 159 -13.58 -0.71 -5.69
CA ASP A 159 -13.05 0.16 -4.63
C ASP A 159 -12.98 -0.52 -3.25
N THR A 160 -13.68 -1.65 -3.06
CA THR A 160 -13.57 -2.51 -1.89
C THR A 160 -12.29 -3.36 -1.88
N GLU A 161 -11.65 -3.55 -3.03
CA GLU A 161 -10.46 -4.39 -3.23
C GLU A 161 -9.22 -3.56 -3.52
N HIS A 162 -9.38 -2.37 -4.12
CA HIS A 162 -8.30 -1.50 -4.58
C HIS A 162 -8.45 -0.09 -4.07
N THR A 163 -7.33 0.53 -3.72
CA THR A 163 -7.28 1.90 -3.23
C THR A 163 -6.97 2.89 -4.36
N VAL A 164 -7.34 4.16 -4.16
CA VAL A 164 -6.94 5.26 -5.05
C VAL A 164 -5.41 5.38 -5.13
N PHE A 165 -4.70 5.13 -4.01
CA PHE A 165 -3.23 5.13 -4.01
C PHE A 165 -2.64 4.08 -4.96
N GLU A 166 -3.23 2.89 -5.03
CA GLU A 166 -2.82 1.85 -5.99
C GLU A 166 -3.06 2.30 -7.43
N ALA A 167 -4.19 2.95 -7.70
CA ALA A 167 -4.49 3.48 -9.02
C ALA A 167 -3.47 4.55 -9.46
N GLU A 168 -3.09 5.45 -8.57
CA GLU A 168 -2.04 6.43 -8.82
C GLU A 168 -0.69 5.78 -9.12
N ALA A 169 -0.32 4.74 -8.34
CA ALA A 169 0.90 3.97 -8.60
C ALA A 169 0.85 3.23 -9.95
N VAL A 170 -0.31 2.71 -10.34
CA VAL A 170 -0.54 2.13 -11.68
C VAL A 170 -0.43 3.21 -12.75
N GLY A 171 -0.93 4.42 -12.53
CA GLY A 171 -0.75 5.57 -13.41
C GLY A 171 0.73 5.83 -13.74
N LEU A 172 1.61 5.79 -12.75
CA LEU A 172 3.07 5.87 -12.95
C LEU A 172 3.61 4.72 -13.84
N ILE A 173 3.14 3.50 -13.63
CA ILE A 173 3.53 2.34 -14.45
C ILE A 173 3.09 2.55 -15.91
N LEU A 174 1.87 3.03 -16.12
CA LEU A 174 1.37 3.35 -17.46
C LEU A 174 2.19 4.45 -18.12
N ALA A 175 2.59 5.48 -17.37
CA ALA A 175 3.47 6.54 -17.85
C ALA A 175 4.84 6.00 -18.30
N ALA A 176 5.48 5.15 -17.50
CA ALA A 176 6.74 4.51 -17.86
C ALA A 176 6.60 3.64 -19.12
N ARG A 177 5.50 2.88 -19.23
CA ARG A 177 5.21 2.07 -20.43
C ARG A 177 5.01 2.93 -21.69
N LEU A 178 4.34 4.08 -21.57
CA LEU A 178 4.20 5.02 -22.68
C LEU A 178 5.57 5.53 -23.16
N LEU A 179 6.47 5.88 -22.23
CA LEU A 179 7.84 6.31 -22.57
C LEU A 179 8.60 5.20 -23.31
N LEU A 180 8.56 3.97 -22.79
CA LEU A 180 9.28 2.83 -23.38
C LEU A 180 8.71 2.38 -24.75
N SER A 181 7.40 2.55 -24.95
CA SER A 181 6.73 2.07 -26.17
C SER A 181 6.87 3.01 -27.37
N ARG A 182 7.41 4.22 -27.19
CA ARG A 182 7.41 5.26 -28.23
C ARG A 182 8.81 5.73 -28.60
N ASN A 183 9.21 5.44 -29.82
CA ASN A 183 10.48 5.90 -30.42
C ASN A 183 10.57 7.43 -30.55
N LYS A 184 9.46 8.17 -30.39
CA LYS A 184 9.39 9.63 -30.47
C LYS A 184 9.57 10.34 -29.12
N ALA A 185 9.56 9.60 -27.99
CA ALA A 185 9.83 10.21 -26.69
C ALA A 185 11.27 10.67 -26.63
N THR A 186 11.45 11.97 -26.34
CA THR A 186 12.76 12.59 -26.16
C THR A 186 13.00 12.86 -24.68
N PHE A 187 14.22 12.61 -24.22
CA PHE A 187 14.61 12.95 -22.86
C PHE A 187 15.26 14.33 -22.80
N PRO A 188 15.12 15.09 -21.73
CA PRO A 188 14.40 14.74 -20.49
C PRO A 188 12.87 14.70 -20.68
N ALA A 189 12.22 13.73 -20.01
CA ALA A 189 10.76 13.62 -19.95
C ALA A 189 10.27 13.96 -18.53
N THR A 190 9.13 14.63 -18.44
CA THR A 190 8.51 14.99 -17.15
C THR A 190 7.18 14.27 -16.98
N ILE A 191 7.00 13.61 -15.82
CA ILE A 191 5.74 12.97 -15.43
C ILE A 191 5.08 13.84 -14.36
N PHE A 192 3.87 14.31 -14.63
CA PHE A 192 3.05 15.07 -13.70
C PHE A 192 2.08 14.15 -12.98
N VAL A 193 2.09 14.19 -11.66
CA VAL A 193 1.28 13.36 -10.75
C VAL A 193 0.65 14.27 -9.72
N ASP A 194 -0.62 14.12 -9.45
CA ASP A 194 -1.34 14.95 -8.48
C ASP A 194 -1.22 14.43 -7.03
N ASN A 195 -0.80 13.18 -6.83
CA ASN A 195 -0.68 12.54 -5.52
C ASN A 195 0.74 12.63 -4.95
N GLN A 196 0.95 13.53 -3.99
CA GLN A 196 2.25 13.70 -3.31
C GLN A 196 2.75 12.45 -2.61
N ALA A 197 1.84 11.60 -2.06
CA ALA A 197 2.24 10.39 -1.34
C ALA A 197 2.88 9.37 -2.29
N VAL A 198 2.36 9.27 -3.52
CA VAL A 198 2.91 8.40 -4.58
C VAL A 198 4.27 8.92 -5.04
N ILE A 199 4.45 10.22 -5.22
CA ILE A 199 5.74 10.83 -5.59
C ILE A 199 6.79 10.53 -4.52
N ARG A 200 6.48 10.78 -3.24
CA ARG A 200 7.40 10.51 -2.11
C ARG A 200 7.75 9.03 -2.00
N SER A 201 6.76 8.15 -2.16
CA SER A 201 6.97 6.70 -2.07
C SER A 201 7.75 6.15 -3.29
N GLY A 202 7.60 6.77 -4.46
CA GLY A 202 8.41 6.47 -5.65
C GLY A 202 9.88 6.86 -5.46
N ALA A 203 10.16 8.00 -4.84
CA ALA A 203 11.52 8.46 -4.55
C ALA A 203 12.20 7.64 -3.44
N HIS A 204 11.47 7.34 -2.37
CA HIS A 204 11.99 6.64 -1.19
C HIS A 204 11.23 5.33 -0.97
N PRO A 205 11.69 4.21 -1.54
CA PRO A 205 11.03 2.93 -1.41
C PRO A 205 11.10 2.44 0.05
N THR A 206 9.97 2.43 0.72
CA THR A 206 9.79 1.84 2.05
C THR A 206 8.86 0.64 1.95
N ALA A 207 9.04 -0.36 2.81
CA ALA A 207 8.14 -1.52 2.88
C ALA A 207 6.77 -1.09 3.43
N LYS A 208 5.86 -0.74 2.52
CA LYS A 208 4.47 -0.32 2.78
C LYS A 208 3.53 -1.11 1.86
N PRO A 209 2.23 -1.17 2.15
CA PRO A 209 1.25 -1.71 1.22
C PRO A 209 1.39 -1.11 -0.18
N SER A 210 1.15 -1.91 -1.21
CA SER A 210 1.28 -1.53 -2.64
C SER A 210 2.69 -1.15 -3.09
N HIS A 211 3.72 -1.41 -2.26
CA HIS A 211 5.13 -1.15 -2.58
C HIS A 211 5.58 -1.86 -3.87
N TYR A 212 5.04 -3.03 -4.18
CA TYR A 212 5.39 -3.80 -5.38
C TYR A 212 5.10 -3.02 -6.68
N LEU A 213 4.06 -2.18 -6.72
CA LEU A 213 3.73 -1.33 -7.87
C LEU A 213 4.83 -0.29 -8.11
N LEU A 214 5.25 0.39 -7.05
CA LEU A 214 6.34 1.38 -7.13
C LEU A 214 7.68 0.74 -7.46
N LEU A 215 7.94 -0.49 -6.98
CA LEU A 215 9.12 -1.26 -7.39
C LEU A 215 9.05 -1.65 -8.86
N HIS A 216 7.86 -1.98 -9.38
CA HIS A 216 7.68 -2.27 -10.79
C HIS A 216 7.94 -1.03 -11.65
N PHE A 217 7.39 0.13 -11.26
CA PHE A 217 7.68 1.42 -11.89
C PHE A 217 9.20 1.68 -11.95
N ARG A 218 9.90 1.57 -10.81
CA ARG A 218 11.35 1.81 -10.73
C ARG A 218 12.21 0.85 -11.56
N LYS A 219 11.70 -0.33 -11.89
CA LYS A 219 12.37 -1.26 -12.80
C LYS A 219 12.20 -0.90 -14.27
N LEU A 220 11.15 -0.13 -14.58
CA LEU A 220 10.88 0.31 -15.94
C LEU A 220 11.62 1.59 -16.31
N VAL A 221 11.97 2.41 -15.32
CA VAL A 221 12.69 3.67 -15.46
C VAL A 221 14.16 3.50 -15.13
#